data_6ba6866f77163282e240bc361f4a882a
#
_entry.id   6ba6866f77163282e240bc361f4a882a
#
_cell.length_a   1.000
_cell.length_b   1.000
_cell.length_c   1.000
_cell.angle_alpha   90.00
_cell.angle_beta   90.00
_cell.angle_gamma   90.00
#
_symmetry.space_group_name_H-M   'P 1'
#
loop_
_entity.id
_entity.type
_entity.pdbx_description
1 polymer ?
#
loop_
_entity_poly.entity_id
_entity_poly.type
_entity_poly.pdbx_seq_one_letter_code
_entity_poly.pdbx_strand_id
1 'polypeptide(L)'
;MSRIWWLIVFGAACYGFGALSVTADELFGIAQFYGPSGLYYFPILGPRGLWDSWVYVFTGLAVCLFLSLVSILKLQRQGQI
;
A
#
# COMPACT_ATOMS: atom_id res chain seq x y z
N MET A 1 -22.31 -5.42 10.48
CA MET A 1 -20.85 -5.49 10.66
C MET A 1 -20.46 -4.80 11.93
N SER A 2 -19.60 -5.39 12.71
CA SER A 2 -19.17 -4.79 13.96
C SER A 2 -18.09 -3.73 13.71
N ARG A 3 -17.96 -2.82 14.67
CA ARG A 3 -16.90 -1.81 14.63
C ARG A 3 -15.52 -2.46 14.59
N ILE A 4 -15.39 -3.61 15.25
CA ILE A 4 -14.11 -4.32 15.32
C ILE A 4 -13.63 -4.67 13.92
N TRP A 5 -14.53 -5.13 13.06
CA TRP A 5 -14.18 -5.46 11.68
C TRP A 5 -13.58 -4.26 10.94
N TRP A 6 -14.23 -3.09 11.06
CA TRP A 6 -13.76 -1.90 10.38
C TRP A 6 -12.46 -1.37 10.97
N LEU A 7 -12.26 -1.56 12.29
CA LEU A 7 -10.98 -1.22 12.91
C LEU A 7 -9.86 -2.10 12.38
N ILE A 8 -10.13 -3.39 12.19
CA ILE A 8 -9.14 -4.31 11.61
C ILE A 8 -8.82 -3.90 10.19
N VAL A 9 -9.82 -3.59 9.38
CA VAL A 9 -9.62 -3.14 8.00
C VAL A 9 -8.79 -1.86 7.97
N PHE A 10 -9.12 -0.90 8.83
CA PHE A 10 -8.37 0.36 8.91
C PHE A 10 -6.91 0.13 9.29
N GLY A 11 -6.67 -0.69 10.31
CA GLY A 11 -5.32 -1.01 10.74
C GLY A 11 -4.51 -1.71 9.66
N ALA A 12 -5.13 -2.68 8.97
CA ALA A 12 -4.48 -3.38 7.88
C ALA A 12 -4.15 -2.45 6.72
N ALA A 13 -5.08 -1.54 6.39
CA ALA A 13 -4.85 -0.56 5.33
C ALA A 13 -3.70 0.40 5.67
N CYS A 14 -3.64 0.85 6.93
CA CYS A 14 -2.55 1.72 7.38
C CYS A 14 -1.21 0.99 7.33
N TYR A 15 -1.18 -0.25 7.77
CA TYR A 15 0.03 -1.06 7.70
C TYR A 15 0.49 -1.26 6.26
N GLY A 16 -0.44 -1.60 5.38
CA GLY A 16 -0.13 -1.77 3.97
C GLY A 16 0.37 -0.50 3.32
N PHE A 17 -0.24 0.63 3.66
CA PHE A 17 0.20 1.92 3.14
C PHE A 17 1.63 2.23 3.56
N GLY A 18 1.95 2.01 4.84
CA GLY A 18 3.31 2.21 5.35
C GLY A 18 4.31 1.29 4.67
N ALA A 19 3.98 0.00 4.54
CA ALA A 19 4.86 -0.97 3.89
C ALA A 19 5.11 -0.60 2.42
N LEU A 20 4.06 -0.18 1.71
CA LEU A 20 4.20 0.23 0.32
C LEU A 20 5.00 1.52 0.17
N SER A 21 4.89 2.44 1.14
CA SER A 21 5.70 3.66 1.14
C SER A 21 7.19 3.33 1.28
N VAL A 22 7.55 2.39 2.16
CA VAL A 22 8.93 1.94 2.31
C VAL A 22 9.40 1.29 1.01
N THR A 23 8.56 0.47 0.39
CA THR A 23 8.88 -0.15 -0.89
C THR A 23 9.13 0.91 -1.97
N ALA A 24 8.34 1.97 -1.99
CA ALA A 24 8.54 3.06 -2.94
C ALA A 24 9.90 3.75 -2.77
N ASP A 25 10.33 3.96 -1.52
CA ASP A 25 11.65 4.52 -1.25
C ASP A 25 12.76 3.61 -1.77
N GLU A 26 12.63 2.30 -1.55
CA GLU A 26 13.60 1.34 -2.07
C GLU A 26 13.64 1.33 -3.59
N LEU A 27 12.48 1.38 -4.24
CA LEU A 27 12.42 1.47 -5.70
C LEU A 27 13.07 2.72 -6.23
N PHE A 28 12.88 3.84 -5.55
CA PHE A 28 13.50 5.10 -5.93
C PHE A 28 15.02 5.00 -5.84
N GLY A 29 15.53 4.37 -4.78
CA GLY A 29 16.96 4.15 -4.63
C GLY A 29 17.53 3.27 -5.75
N ILE A 30 16.83 2.17 -6.08
CA ILE A 30 17.26 1.30 -7.17
C ILE A 30 17.27 2.06 -8.50
N ALA A 31 16.25 2.87 -8.75
CA ALA A 31 16.18 3.66 -9.98
C ALA A 31 17.36 4.64 -10.09
N GLN A 32 17.81 5.20 -8.97
CA GLN A 32 18.95 6.12 -8.97
C GLN A 32 20.26 5.40 -9.25
N PHE A 33 20.44 4.17 -8.70
CA PHE A 33 21.71 3.46 -8.85
C PHE A 33 21.78 2.64 -10.12
N TYR A 34 20.68 1.97 -10.50
CA TYR A 34 20.68 1.02 -11.61
C TYR A 34 19.95 1.52 -12.83
N GLY A 35 19.21 2.61 -12.69
CA GLY A 35 18.45 3.17 -13.80
C GLY A 35 17.29 2.30 -14.23
N PRO A 36 16.79 2.45 -15.47
CA PRO A 36 15.60 1.73 -15.91
C PRO A 36 15.76 0.21 -15.99
N SER A 37 17.00 -0.29 -16.00
CA SER A 37 17.25 -1.73 -16.10
C SER A 37 17.23 -2.42 -14.74
N GLY A 38 17.03 -1.69 -13.64
CA GLY A 38 16.99 -2.29 -12.31
C GLY A 38 15.78 -3.18 -12.12
N LEU A 39 15.91 -4.14 -11.23
CA LEU A 39 14.84 -5.05 -10.87
C LEU A 39 14.59 -4.97 -9.38
N TYR A 40 13.33 -5.14 -8.99
CA TYR A 40 12.94 -5.22 -7.58
C TYR A 40 12.34 -6.60 -7.32
N TYR A 41 12.76 -7.20 -6.21
CA TYR A 41 12.31 -8.54 -5.83
C TYR A 41 11.20 -8.44 -4.79
N PHE A 42 9.98 -8.77 -5.20
CA PHE A 42 8.86 -8.85 -4.28
C PHE A 42 8.88 -10.21 -3.58
N PRO A 43 8.50 -10.26 -2.29
CA PRO A 43 8.53 -11.52 -1.55
C PRO A 43 7.65 -12.63 -2.15
N ILE A 44 6.51 -12.28 -2.71
CA ILE A 44 5.55 -13.24 -3.26
C ILE A 44 5.61 -13.26 -4.77
N LEU A 45 5.70 -12.09 -5.40
CA LEU A 45 5.61 -11.96 -6.85
C LEU A 45 6.92 -12.24 -7.56
N GLY A 46 8.04 -12.23 -6.83
CA GLY A 46 9.36 -12.45 -7.42
C GLY A 46 9.91 -11.20 -8.11
N PRO A 47 10.95 -11.37 -8.95
CA PRO A 47 11.60 -10.22 -9.58
C PRO A 47 10.69 -9.55 -10.60
N ARG A 48 10.64 -8.21 -10.54
CA ARG A 48 9.84 -7.39 -11.46
C ARG A 48 10.66 -6.19 -11.91
N GLY A 49 10.42 -5.77 -13.15
CA GLY A 49 11.01 -4.55 -13.65
C GLY A 49 10.51 -3.32 -12.90
N LEU A 50 11.22 -2.21 -13.02
CA LEU A 50 10.86 -0.99 -12.29
C LEU A 50 9.46 -0.48 -12.67
N TRP A 51 9.09 -0.57 -13.96
CA TRP A 51 7.76 -0.13 -14.39
C TRP A 51 6.66 -0.93 -13.71
N ASP A 52 6.79 -2.26 -13.73
CA ASP A 52 5.80 -3.13 -13.10
C ASP A 52 5.77 -2.90 -11.58
N SER A 53 6.94 -2.72 -10.98
CA SER A 53 7.03 -2.46 -9.55
C SER A 53 6.32 -1.17 -9.16
N TRP A 54 6.53 -0.10 -9.91
CA TRP A 54 5.84 1.16 -9.66
C TRP A 54 4.34 1.04 -9.81
N VAL A 55 3.88 0.30 -10.83
CA VAL A 55 2.45 0.07 -11.05
C VAL A 55 1.85 -0.64 -9.83
N TYR A 56 2.50 -1.69 -9.35
CA TYR A 56 2.02 -2.42 -8.17
C TYR A 56 1.99 -1.52 -6.94
N VAL A 57 3.04 -0.74 -6.72
CA VAL A 57 3.12 0.13 -5.55
C VAL A 57 2.03 1.19 -5.59
N PHE A 58 1.85 1.89 -6.71
CA PHE A 58 0.83 2.92 -6.82
C PHE A 58 -0.57 2.34 -6.70
N THR A 59 -0.83 1.19 -7.32
CA THR A 59 -2.13 0.53 -7.20
C THR A 59 -2.40 0.16 -5.74
N GLY A 60 -1.42 -0.42 -5.07
CA GLY A 60 -1.57 -0.81 -3.67
C GLY A 60 -1.80 0.40 -2.77
N LEU A 61 -1.07 1.49 -2.99
CA LEU A 61 -1.26 2.72 -2.23
C LEU A 61 -2.67 3.28 -2.43
N ALA A 62 -3.15 3.29 -3.68
CA ALA A 62 -4.50 3.76 -3.97
C ALA A 62 -5.57 2.91 -3.29
N VAL A 63 -5.41 1.58 -3.33
CA VAL A 63 -6.34 0.67 -2.67
C VAL A 63 -6.32 0.87 -1.16
N CYS A 64 -5.13 0.98 -0.56
CA CYS A 64 -5.00 1.20 0.88
C CYS A 64 -5.64 2.53 1.30
N LEU A 65 -5.42 3.58 0.51
CA LEU A 65 -6.02 4.87 0.79
C LEU A 65 -7.55 4.79 0.72
N PHE A 66 -8.07 4.15 -0.32
CA PHE A 66 -9.51 3.98 -0.48
C PHE A 66 -10.11 3.21 0.69
N LEU A 67 -9.49 2.11 1.08
CA LEU A 67 -9.97 1.31 2.22
C LEU A 67 -9.91 2.10 3.52
N SER A 68 -8.86 2.90 3.72
CA SER A 68 -8.75 3.74 4.90
C SER A 68 -9.90 4.76 4.96
N LEU A 69 -10.18 5.42 3.84
CA LEU A 69 -11.26 6.40 3.79
C LEU A 69 -12.63 5.76 4.03
N VAL A 70 -12.89 4.62 3.40
CA VAL A 70 -14.15 3.90 3.59
C VAL A 70 -14.29 3.47 5.05
N SER A 71 -13.21 2.97 5.65
CA SER A 71 -13.24 2.53 7.04
C SER A 71 -13.54 3.69 7.99
N ILE A 72 -12.92 4.84 7.75
CA ILE A 72 -13.17 6.04 8.57
C ILE A 72 -14.63 6.44 8.47
N LEU A 73 -15.18 6.50 7.26
CA LEU A 73 -16.58 6.88 7.06
C LEU A 73 -17.53 5.90 7.75
N LYS A 74 -17.26 4.61 7.65
CA LYS A 74 -18.08 3.60 8.29
C LYS A 74 -18.01 3.68 9.81
N LEU A 75 -16.81 3.90 10.34
CA LEU A 75 -16.62 4.05 11.78
C LEU A 75 -17.32 5.29 12.32
N GLN A 76 -17.27 6.39 11.58
CA GLN A 76 -17.98 7.59 11.98
C GLN A 76 -19.49 7.37 12.03
N ARG A 77 -20.02 6.66 11.04
CA ARG A 77 -21.44 6.37 11.00
C ARG A 77 -21.89 5.50 12.16
N GLN A 78 -21.10 4.46 12.44
CA GLN A 78 -21.45 3.51 13.50
C GLN A 78 -21.14 4.04 14.88
N GLY A 79 -20.04 4.77 15.00
CA GLY A 79 -19.56 5.24 16.28
C GLY A 79 -20.06 6.61 16.70
N GLN A 80 -20.71 7.33 15.81
CA GLN A 80 -21.21 8.68 16.08
C GLN A 80 -20.10 9.62 16.54
N ILE A 81 -18.98 9.50 15.92
CA ILE A 81 -17.80 10.30 16.24
C ILE A 81 -17.85 11.62 15.49
#